data_dd4a8b5a548a01ad5dad11d9313eeade
#
_entry.id   dd4a8b5a548a01ad5dad11d9313eeade
#
_cell.length_a   1.000
_cell.length_b   1.000
_cell.length_c   1.000
_cell.angle_alpha   90.00
_cell.angle_beta   90.00
_cell.angle_gamma   90.00
#
_symmetry.space_group_name_H-M   'P 1'
#
loop_
_entity.id
_entity.type
_entity.pdbx_description
1 polymer ?
#
loop_
_entity_poly.entity_id
_entity_poly.type
_entity_poly.pdbx_seq_one_letter_code
_entity_poly.pdbx_strand_id
1 'polypeptide(L)'
;MPRKISVVAAVIERAGSYLICQRPLEKRHGGLWEFPGGKLRDGESLEDAASRELAEELGIKVQTVGKPLLSLQDPGSNFVITFCSVEAVGEPTAKEHLDARWVEAGELLDFALAPSDQRFAHTLMND
;
A
#
# COMPACT_ATOMS: atom_id res chain seq x y z
N MET A 1 19.69 -11.90 -15.12
CA MET A 1 19.14 -11.25 -13.91
C MET A 1 17.68 -10.88 -14.12
N PRO A 2 16.80 -11.26 -13.23
CA PRO A 2 15.40 -10.86 -13.35
C PRO A 2 15.27 -9.34 -13.22
N ARG A 3 14.41 -8.76 -14.03
CA ARG A 3 14.10 -7.33 -13.94
C ARG A 3 13.37 -7.07 -12.65
N LYS A 4 13.70 -5.97 -12.00
CA LYS A 4 12.96 -5.53 -10.83
C LYS A 4 11.61 -4.95 -11.27
N ILE A 5 10.57 -5.25 -10.53
CA ILE A 5 9.22 -4.77 -10.78
C ILE A 5 8.89 -3.74 -9.73
N SER A 6 8.59 -2.52 -10.16
CA SER A 6 8.23 -1.43 -9.25
C SER A 6 6.78 -1.55 -8.81
N VAL A 7 6.57 -1.37 -7.51
CA VAL A 7 5.24 -1.41 -6.88
C VAL A 7 5.11 -0.15 -6.05
N VAL A 8 3.97 0.52 -6.14
CA VAL A 8 3.65 1.66 -5.27
C VAL A 8 2.74 1.18 -4.15
N ALA A 9 3.03 1.61 -2.92
CA ALA A 9 2.16 1.38 -1.78
C ALA A 9 1.76 2.76 -1.23
N ALA A 10 0.46 2.99 -1.10
CA ALA A 10 -0.08 4.28 -0.69
C ALA A 10 -0.26 4.31 0.82
N VAL A 11 0.35 5.31 1.46
CA VAL A 11 0.22 5.54 2.90
C VAL A 11 -0.77 6.69 3.07
N ILE A 12 -2.01 6.34 3.39
CA ILE A 12 -3.11 7.30 3.50
C ILE A 12 -3.50 7.43 4.97
N GLU A 13 -3.36 8.64 5.50
CA GLU A 13 -3.72 8.94 6.89
C GLU A 13 -4.91 9.88 6.94
N ARG A 14 -5.90 9.56 7.78
CA ARG A 14 -7.03 10.44 8.07
C ARG A 14 -7.27 10.42 9.57
N ALA A 15 -7.22 11.60 10.20
CA ALA A 15 -7.49 11.74 11.64
C ALA A 15 -6.73 10.74 12.51
N GLY A 16 -5.46 10.49 12.19
CA GLY A 16 -4.60 9.60 12.96
C GLY A 16 -4.72 8.12 12.62
N SER A 17 -5.57 7.77 11.66
CA SER A 17 -5.74 6.38 11.22
C SER A 17 -5.19 6.18 9.83
N TYR A 18 -4.65 4.97 9.59
CA TYR A 18 -4.08 4.57 8.30
C TYR A 18 -4.98 3.56 7.61
N LEU A 19 -5.08 3.67 6.29
CA LEU A 19 -5.87 2.73 5.50
C LEU A 19 -5.02 1.50 5.17
N ILE A 20 -5.49 0.32 5.58
CA ILE A 20 -4.87 -0.96 5.20
C ILE A 20 -5.93 -1.88 4.61
N CYS A 21 -5.49 -2.81 3.79
CA CYS A 21 -6.36 -3.71 3.05
C CYS A 21 -5.88 -5.15 3.20
N GLN A 22 -6.82 -6.09 3.29
CA GLN A 22 -6.51 -7.50 3.44
C GLN A 22 -6.46 -8.18 2.08
N ARG A 23 -5.33 -8.81 1.77
CA ARG A 23 -5.11 -9.44 0.46
C ARG A 23 -5.99 -10.68 0.27
N PRO A 24 -6.51 -10.88 -0.96
CA PRO A 24 -7.24 -12.11 -1.28
C PRO A 24 -6.41 -13.34 -0.98
N LEU A 25 -7.06 -14.42 -0.56
CA LEU A 25 -6.36 -15.63 -0.11
C LEU A 25 -5.51 -16.28 -1.21
N GLU A 26 -5.92 -16.18 -2.47
CA GLU A 26 -5.24 -16.80 -3.61
C GLU A 26 -4.03 -16.00 -4.12
N LYS A 27 -3.82 -14.80 -3.61
CA LYS A 27 -2.68 -13.96 -4.00
C LYS A 27 -1.46 -14.24 -3.14
N ARG A 28 -0.27 -13.78 -3.62
CA ARG A 28 0.95 -13.80 -2.82
C ARG A 28 0.67 -13.06 -1.51
N HIS A 29 1.12 -13.61 -0.39
CA HIS A 29 0.85 -13.11 0.96
C HIS A 29 -0.66 -13.05 1.27
N GLY A 30 -1.44 -13.99 0.73
CA GLY A 30 -2.88 -14.02 0.90
C GLY A 30 -3.33 -14.02 2.35
N GLY A 31 -4.37 -13.25 2.65
CA GLY A 31 -4.90 -13.10 4.00
C GLY A 31 -4.15 -12.09 4.87
N LEU A 32 -2.95 -11.67 4.47
CA LEU A 32 -2.20 -10.66 5.20
C LEU A 32 -2.67 -9.26 4.80
N TRP A 33 -2.38 -8.29 5.65
CA TRP A 33 -2.79 -6.90 5.43
C TRP A 33 -1.65 -6.11 4.79
N GLU A 34 -2.00 -5.08 4.02
CA GLU A 34 -1.04 -4.26 3.31
C GLU A 34 -1.55 -2.83 3.16
N PHE A 35 -0.63 -1.90 2.91
CA PHE A 35 -0.99 -0.59 2.40
C PHE A 35 -1.39 -0.77 0.93
N PRO A 36 -2.51 -0.16 0.49
CA PRO A 36 -3.02 -0.41 -0.86
C PRO A 36 -2.13 0.17 -1.95
N GLY A 37 -2.18 -0.42 -3.12
CA GLY A 37 -1.39 0.00 -4.28
C GLY A 37 -1.22 -1.14 -5.26
N GLY A 38 -0.17 -1.10 -6.05
CA GLY A 38 0.08 -2.15 -7.03
C GLY A 38 1.26 -1.85 -7.94
N LYS A 39 1.41 -2.71 -8.94
CA LYS A 39 2.53 -2.64 -9.88
C LYS A 39 2.40 -1.46 -10.81
N LEU A 40 3.53 -0.80 -11.07
CA LEU A 40 3.59 0.20 -12.12
C LEU A 40 3.58 -0.48 -13.49
N ARG A 41 2.82 0.09 -14.42
CA ARG A 41 2.87 -0.29 -15.82
C ARG A 41 4.07 0.39 -16.47
N ASP A 42 4.51 -0.12 -17.63
CA ASP A 42 5.62 0.47 -18.36
C ASP A 42 5.33 1.95 -18.65
N GLY A 43 6.28 2.80 -18.30
CA GLY A 43 6.17 4.24 -18.50
C GLY A 43 5.30 4.98 -17.49
N GLU A 44 4.73 4.26 -16.53
CA GLU A 44 3.86 4.85 -15.52
C GLU A 44 4.67 5.44 -14.37
N SER A 45 4.27 6.64 -13.90
CA SER A 45 4.86 7.23 -12.71
C SER A 45 4.26 6.61 -11.45
N LEU A 46 4.88 6.86 -10.29
CA LEU A 46 4.31 6.45 -9.00
C LEU A 46 2.94 7.09 -8.80
N GLU A 47 2.78 8.36 -9.17
CA GLU A 47 1.51 9.07 -9.05
C GLU A 47 0.42 8.44 -9.89
N ASP A 48 0.73 8.14 -11.16
CA ASP A 48 -0.25 7.56 -12.07
C ASP A 48 -0.66 6.16 -11.63
N ALA A 49 0.32 5.37 -11.17
CA ALA A 49 0.04 4.02 -10.68
C ALA A 49 -0.84 4.06 -9.42
N ALA A 50 -0.51 4.95 -8.48
CA ALA A 50 -1.29 5.09 -7.26
C ALA A 50 -2.73 5.53 -7.59
N SER A 51 -2.89 6.51 -8.48
CA SER A 51 -4.22 6.99 -8.88
C SER A 51 -5.05 5.88 -9.52
N ARG A 52 -4.45 5.13 -10.42
CA ARG A 52 -5.12 4.03 -11.12
C ARG A 52 -5.47 2.88 -10.17
N GLU A 53 -4.50 2.42 -9.39
CA GLU A 53 -4.70 1.28 -8.49
C GLU A 53 -5.74 1.58 -7.41
N LEU A 54 -5.69 2.77 -6.81
CA LEU A 54 -6.63 3.10 -5.74
C LEU A 54 -8.05 3.31 -6.28
N ALA A 55 -8.19 3.81 -7.50
CA ALA A 55 -9.49 3.91 -8.14
C ALA A 55 -10.05 2.52 -8.44
N GLU A 56 -9.22 1.62 -8.98
CA GLU A 56 -9.63 0.26 -9.32
C GLU A 56 -9.95 -0.59 -8.09
N GLU A 57 -9.12 -0.53 -7.08
CA GLU A 57 -9.23 -1.40 -5.90
C GLU A 57 -10.21 -0.90 -4.86
N LEU A 58 -10.31 0.41 -4.68
CA LEU A 58 -11.05 0.99 -3.56
C LEU A 58 -12.05 2.06 -3.94
N GLY A 59 -12.05 2.49 -5.19
CA GLY A 59 -12.98 3.52 -5.67
C GLY A 59 -12.72 4.91 -5.08
N ILE A 60 -11.51 5.17 -4.60
CA ILE A 60 -11.15 6.49 -4.08
C ILE A 60 -10.33 7.26 -5.09
N LYS A 61 -10.34 8.60 -4.96
CA LYS A 61 -9.67 9.50 -5.89
C LYS A 61 -8.42 10.09 -5.24
N VAL A 62 -7.27 9.82 -5.83
CA VAL A 62 -5.99 10.38 -5.38
C VAL A 62 -5.91 11.85 -5.76
N GLN A 63 -5.57 12.69 -4.81
CA GLN A 63 -5.36 14.12 -5.03
C GLN A 63 -3.88 14.46 -5.16
N THR A 64 -3.06 13.96 -4.24
CA THR A 64 -1.62 14.21 -4.26
C THR A 64 -0.86 12.96 -3.82
N VAL A 65 0.33 12.79 -4.40
CA VAL A 65 1.28 11.76 -4.00
C VAL A 65 2.55 12.47 -3.58
N GLY A 66 2.93 12.27 -2.33
CA GLY A 66 4.14 12.88 -1.77
C GLY A 66 5.40 12.14 -2.18
N LYS A 67 6.52 12.60 -1.65
CA LYS A 67 7.80 11.96 -1.90
C LYS A 67 7.84 10.54 -1.32
N PRO A 68 8.62 9.65 -1.92
CA PRO A 68 8.81 8.32 -1.35
C PRO A 68 9.31 8.40 0.09
N LEU A 69 8.69 7.62 0.97
CA LEU A 69 9.09 7.54 2.37
C LEU A 69 10.12 6.44 2.57
N LEU A 70 10.00 5.35 1.82
CA LEU A 70 10.87 4.19 1.94
C LEU A 70 10.67 3.30 0.73
N SER A 71 11.75 2.68 0.24
CA SER A 71 11.68 1.65 -0.80
C SER A 71 12.32 0.38 -0.27
N LEU A 72 11.64 -0.74 -0.44
CA LEU A 72 12.09 -2.05 0.03
C LEU A 72 11.94 -3.08 -1.07
N GLN A 73 12.92 -3.98 -1.17
CA GLN A 73 12.75 -5.17 -2.00
C GLN A 73 11.98 -6.20 -1.18
N ASP A 74 10.87 -6.70 -1.72
CA ASP A 74 10.07 -7.70 -1.04
C ASP A 74 10.85 -9.02 -0.97
N PRO A 75 11.00 -9.63 0.23
CA PRO A 75 11.82 -10.82 0.40
C PRO A 75 11.42 -11.95 -0.54
N GLY A 76 12.41 -12.56 -1.18
CA GLY A 76 12.19 -13.70 -2.07
C GLY A 76 11.56 -13.36 -3.41
N SER A 77 11.57 -12.08 -3.80
CA SER A 77 10.96 -11.64 -5.05
C SER A 77 11.82 -10.59 -5.75
N ASN A 78 11.40 -10.19 -6.95
CA ASN A 78 11.99 -9.07 -7.68
C ASN A 78 11.14 -7.80 -7.56
N PHE A 79 10.19 -7.76 -6.63
CA PHE A 79 9.37 -6.57 -6.39
C PHE A 79 10.12 -5.57 -5.54
N VAL A 80 10.11 -4.31 -5.97
CA VAL A 80 10.60 -3.17 -5.17
C VAL A 80 9.39 -2.32 -4.84
N ILE A 81 9.05 -2.26 -3.57
CA ILE A 81 7.86 -1.54 -3.09
C ILE A 81 8.28 -0.17 -2.59
N THR A 82 7.71 0.87 -3.17
CA THR A 82 7.95 2.24 -2.76
C THR A 82 6.72 2.75 -2.02
N PHE A 83 6.90 3.09 -0.75
CA PHE A 83 5.83 3.60 0.11
C PHE A 83 5.80 5.12 -0.01
N CYS A 84 4.66 5.66 -0.44
CA CYS A 84 4.47 7.10 -0.63
C CYS A 84 3.29 7.60 0.21
N SER A 85 3.45 8.77 0.81
CA SER A 85 2.32 9.45 1.44
C SER A 85 1.34 9.87 0.35
N VAL A 86 0.07 9.57 0.53
CA VAL A 86 -0.97 9.84 -0.48
C VAL A 86 -2.16 10.53 0.19
N GLU A 87 -2.64 11.60 -0.44
CA GLU A 87 -3.91 12.22 -0.07
C GLU A 87 -4.96 11.79 -1.09
N ALA A 88 -6.07 11.26 -0.60
CA ALA A 88 -7.15 10.78 -1.44
C ALA A 88 -8.49 11.14 -0.81
N VAL A 89 -9.52 11.28 -1.65
CA VAL A 89 -10.89 11.58 -1.20
C VAL A 89 -11.82 10.44 -1.53
N GLY A 90 -12.88 10.32 -0.74
CA GLY A 90 -13.88 9.28 -0.88
C GLY A 90 -13.73 8.19 0.17
N GLU A 91 -14.80 7.46 0.41
CA GLU A 91 -14.78 6.33 1.33
C GLU A 91 -14.34 5.08 0.58
N PRO A 92 -13.30 4.38 1.06
CA PRO A 92 -12.83 3.18 0.39
C PRO A 92 -13.85 2.06 0.47
N THR A 93 -14.01 1.36 -0.65
CA THR A 93 -14.82 0.15 -0.75
C THR A 93 -13.93 -0.96 -1.25
N ALA A 94 -13.81 -2.05 -0.51
CA ALA A 94 -12.98 -3.18 -0.91
C ALA A 94 -13.61 -3.89 -2.12
N LYS A 95 -13.08 -3.61 -3.32
CA LYS A 95 -13.57 -4.21 -4.57
C LYS A 95 -12.80 -5.48 -4.93
N GLU A 96 -11.52 -5.52 -4.59
CA GLU A 96 -10.64 -6.65 -4.91
C GLU A 96 -10.04 -7.30 -3.67
N HIS A 97 -9.93 -6.56 -2.57
CA HIS A 97 -9.43 -7.05 -1.29
C HIS A 97 -10.56 -7.73 -0.49
N LEU A 98 -10.19 -8.57 0.47
CA LEU A 98 -11.15 -9.18 1.39
C LEU A 98 -11.77 -8.14 2.30
N ASP A 99 -11.01 -7.13 2.69
CA ASP A 99 -11.45 -6.08 3.60
C ASP A 99 -10.57 -4.85 3.45
N ALA A 100 -11.07 -3.71 3.89
CA ALA A 100 -10.33 -2.45 3.96
C ALA A 100 -10.71 -1.77 5.27
N ARG A 101 -9.72 -1.31 6.03
CA ARG A 101 -9.95 -0.72 7.36
C ARG A 101 -9.08 0.49 7.60
N TRP A 102 -9.63 1.43 8.34
CA TRP A 102 -8.86 2.51 8.96
C TRP A 102 -8.41 2.03 10.33
N VAL A 103 -7.09 2.08 10.55
CA VAL A 103 -6.47 1.55 11.78
C VAL A 103 -5.64 2.64 12.42
N GLU A 104 -5.83 2.87 13.72
CA GLU A 104 -5.04 3.85 14.45
C GLU A 104 -3.56 3.44 14.43
N ALA A 105 -2.68 4.46 14.41
CA ALA A 105 -1.25 4.23 14.33
C ALA A 105 -0.75 3.25 15.39
N GLY A 106 -1.23 3.39 16.63
CA GLY A 106 -0.81 2.53 17.75
C GLY A 106 -1.25 1.07 17.61
N GLU A 107 -2.21 0.79 16.75
CA GLU A 107 -2.72 -0.57 16.54
C GLU A 107 -2.22 -1.22 15.25
N LEU A 108 -1.48 -0.44 14.44
CA LEU A 108 -1.06 -0.89 13.12
C LEU A 108 -0.24 -2.19 13.17
N LEU A 109 0.69 -2.29 14.12
CA LEU A 109 1.53 -3.47 14.27
C LEU A 109 0.83 -4.67 14.90
N ASP A 110 -0.40 -4.50 15.37
CA ASP A 110 -1.21 -5.61 15.88
C ASP A 110 -1.84 -6.42 14.74
N PHE A 111 -1.84 -5.89 13.52
CA PHE A 111 -2.36 -6.60 12.36
C PHE A 111 -1.28 -7.49 11.76
N ALA A 112 -1.69 -8.59 11.14
CA ALA A 112 -0.80 -9.49 10.42
C ALA A 112 -0.46 -8.86 9.07
N LEU A 113 0.54 -7.99 9.05
CA LEU A 113 0.97 -7.27 7.85
C LEU A 113 1.87 -8.13 6.98
N ALA A 114 1.82 -7.91 5.66
CA ALA A 114 2.75 -8.53 4.73
C ALA A 114 4.18 -8.09 5.07
N PRO A 115 5.22 -8.89 4.71
CA PRO A 115 6.57 -8.64 5.21
C PRO A 115 7.13 -7.24 4.99
N SER A 116 7.02 -6.69 3.78
CA SER A 116 7.54 -5.36 3.51
C SER A 116 6.71 -4.29 4.20
N ASP A 117 5.41 -4.50 4.28
CA ASP A 117 4.49 -3.58 4.96
C ASP A 117 4.76 -3.55 6.46
N GLN A 118 5.07 -4.69 7.04
CA GLN A 118 5.46 -4.76 8.46
C GLN A 118 6.74 -3.98 8.72
N ARG A 119 7.74 -4.13 7.86
CA ARG A 119 8.99 -3.38 7.99
C ARG A 119 8.75 -1.88 7.89
N PHE A 120 7.93 -1.46 6.92
CA PHE A 120 7.59 -0.05 6.77
C PHE A 120 6.83 0.47 8.00
N ALA A 121 5.88 -0.31 8.52
CA ALA A 121 5.10 0.08 9.69
C ALA A 121 6.00 0.29 10.91
N HIS A 122 7.00 -0.56 11.11
CA HIS A 122 7.99 -0.37 12.17
C HIS A 122 8.76 0.94 12.00
N THR A 123 9.19 1.25 10.78
CA THR A 123 9.88 2.50 10.48
C THR A 123 8.97 3.70 10.78
N LEU A 124 7.72 3.61 10.37
CA LEU A 124 6.73 4.66 10.56
C LEU A 124 6.49 4.94 12.05
N MET A 125 6.42 3.89 12.86
CA MET A 125 6.15 4.02 14.30
C MET A 125 7.35 4.51 15.11
N ASN A 126 8.56 4.38 14.58
CA ASN A 126 9.79 4.74 15.30
C ASN A 126 10.29 6.15 14.98
N ASP A 127 9.56 6.90 14.18
CA ASP A 127 9.93 8.29 13.84
C ASP A 127 9.40 9.29 14.85
#